data_03a846067005c3f70f53502727471a80
#
_entry.id   03a846067005c3f70f53502727471a80
#
_cell.length_a   1.000
_cell.length_b   1.000
_cell.length_c   1.000
_cell.angle_alpha   90.00
_cell.angle_beta   90.00
_cell.angle_gamma   90.00
#
_symmetry.space_group_name_H-M   'P 1'
#
loop_
_entity.id
_entity.type
_entity.pdbx_description
1 polymer ?
#
loop_
_entity_poly.entity_id
_entity_poly.type
_entity_poly.pdbx_seq_one_letter_code
_entity_poly.pdbx_strand_id
1 'polypeptide(L)'
;MNGFMIPLALSILAHVLADFVFQTDNTAKEKSEQQAKGFLKHWIVVFLTLVVLMMPFGLMDVLLYCVVLSLFHILLDVFKSSIESKRGPATRFSMFIIDQLLHLMLIVFLVPISSFTIASSFSAFIVWIDFHTGLNLAVLPVSKMLSVLIVYLYVLFAGAVFIRKLFDLIYKNQPDYLERIVGNSSSLDNVRTGKAIGIFERLLVLTLYLTGNVASITIVIAAKSLARFKNFDNKDFAEYYLIGTLASVMIAIIGGMILEVL
;
A
#
# COMPACT_ATOMS: atom_id res chain seq x y z
N MET A 1 14.64 6.82 22.47
CA MET A 1 13.96 5.89 21.57
C MET A 1 13.21 6.56 20.39
N ASN A 2 12.84 7.83 20.50
CA ASN A 2 12.05 8.49 19.44
C ASN A 2 12.84 8.85 18.16
N GLY A 3 14.16 8.97 18.24
CA GLY A 3 15.00 9.38 17.10
C GLY A 3 15.06 8.37 15.94
N PHE A 4 14.78 7.09 16.19
CA PHE A 4 14.79 6.02 15.20
C PHE A 4 13.41 5.76 14.57
N MET A 5 12.34 5.85 15.36
CA MET A 5 10.99 5.43 14.94
C MET A 5 10.38 6.34 13.86
N ILE A 6 10.62 7.65 13.94
CA ILE A 6 10.07 8.60 12.96
C ILE A 6 10.73 8.43 11.58
N PRO A 7 12.08 8.40 11.44
CA PRO A 7 12.72 8.11 10.14
C PRO A 7 12.30 6.77 9.54
N LEU A 8 12.17 5.72 10.37
CA LEU A 8 11.70 4.42 9.95
C LEU A 8 10.27 4.51 9.39
N ALA A 9 9.36 5.10 10.13
CA ALA A 9 7.96 5.25 9.69
C ALA A 9 7.85 6.09 8.42
N LEU A 10 8.60 7.19 8.30
CA LEU A 10 8.60 8.02 7.09
C LEU A 10 9.18 7.28 5.88
N SER A 11 10.21 6.46 6.07
CA SER A 11 10.78 5.64 4.98
C SER A 11 9.80 4.54 4.52
N ILE A 12 9.09 3.89 5.46
CA ILE A 12 8.02 2.94 5.14
C ILE A 12 6.86 3.66 4.44
N LEU A 13 6.47 4.83 4.92
CA LEU A 13 5.43 5.64 4.29
C LEU A 13 5.81 6.02 2.85
N ALA A 14 7.07 6.42 2.62
CA ALA A 14 7.58 6.73 1.29
C ALA A 14 7.47 5.54 0.34
N HIS A 15 7.88 4.35 0.78
CA HIS A 15 7.75 3.11 0.03
C HIS A 15 6.28 2.82 -0.33
N VAL A 16 5.38 2.88 0.65
CA VAL A 16 3.94 2.60 0.43
C VAL A 16 3.32 3.60 -0.54
N LEU A 17 3.64 4.88 -0.42
CA LEU A 17 3.16 5.91 -1.32
C LEU A 17 3.70 5.71 -2.74
N ALA A 18 5.00 5.44 -2.89
CA ALA A 18 5.62 5.26 -4.19
C ALA A 18 5.09 4.03 -4.93
N ASP A 19 4.94 2.89 -4.24
CA ASP A 19 4.57 1.62 -4.87
C ASP A 19 3.07 1.46 -5.11
N PHE A 20 2.24 1.98 -4.21
CA PHE A 20 0.80 1.68 -4.24
C PHE A 20 -0.09 2.88 -4.54
N VAL A 21 0.38 4.11 -4.30
CA VAL A 21 -0.42 5.33 -4.53
C VAL A 21 0.04 6.06 -5.79
N PHE A 22 1.34 6.28 -5.95
CA PHE A 22 1.88 7.08 -7.06
C PHE A 22 2.29 6.24 -8.28
N GLN A 23 2.47 4.93 -8.13
CA GLN A 23 2.75 4.07 -9.27
C GLN A 23 1.49 3.95 -10.15
N THR A 24 1.58 4.46 -11.38
CA THR A 24 0.48 4.37 -12.37
C THR A 24 0.45 2.98 -13.01
N ASP A 25 -0.73 2.58 -13.52
CA ASP A 25 -0.89 1.32 -14.25
C ASP A 25 0.05 1.24 -15.47
N ASN A 26 0.32 2.39 -16.13
CA ASN A 26 1.27 2.46 -17.24
C ASN A 26 2.71 2.18 -16.81
N THR A 27 3.16 2.77 -15.68
CA THR A 27 4.49 2.49 -15.12
C THR A 27 4.62 1.02 -14.70
N ALA A 28 3.59 0.45 -14.08
CA ALA A 28 3.57 -0.95 -13.70
C ALA A 28 3.67 -1.87 -14.92
N LYS A 29 2.96 -1.54 -16.01
CA LYS A 29 3.03 -2.26 -17.28
C LYS A 29 4.43 -2.18 -17.90
N GLU A 30 5.01 -0.98 -18.03
CA GLU A 30 6.36 -0.77 -18.54
C GLU A 30 7.41 -1.57 -17.74
N LYS A 31 7.30 -1.64 -16.40
CA LYS A 31 8.16 -2.47 -15.54
C LYS A 31 7.98 -3.97 -15.84
N SER A 32 6.74 -4.44 -16.00
CA SER A 32 6.45 -5.85 -16.31
C SER A 32 6.98 -6.28 -17.68
N GLU A 33 7.05 -5.35 -18.63
CA GLU A 33 7.64 -5.52 -19.96
C GLU A 33 9.15 -5.31 -19.99
N GLN A 34 9.81 -5.14 -18.84
CA GLN A 34 11.26 -4.91 -18.70
C GLN A 34 11.75 -3.63 -19.40
N GLN A 35 10.91 -2.62 -19.56
CA GLN A 35 11.28 -1.36 -20.18
C GLN A 35 12.03 -0.46 -19.19
N ALA A 36 13.25 -0.04 -19.53
CA ALA A 36 14.09 0.82 -18.68
C ALA A 36 13.38 2.12 -18.26
N LYS A 37 12.54 2.70 -19.15
CA LYS A 37 11.80 3.93 -18.85
C LYS A 37 10.79 3.76 -17.70
N GLY A 38 10.19 2.57 -17.55
CA GLY A 38 9.27 2.28 -16.44
C GLY A 38 10.00 2.26 -15.09
N PHE A 39 11.18 1.65 -15.06
CA PHE A 39 12.04 1.64 -13.88
C PHE A 39 12.56 3.05 -13.54
N LEU A 40 12.97 3.84 -14.55
CA LEU A 40 13.43 5.21 -14.34
C LEU A 40 12.33 6.11 -13.79
N LYS A 41 11.12 6.04 -14.34
CA LYS A 41 9.97 6.80 -13.83
C LYS A 41 9.68 6.44 -12.37
N HIS A 42 9.67 5.14 -12.06
CA HIS A 42 9.42 4.66 -10.71
C HIS A 42 10.52 5.09 -9.73
N TRP A 43 11.80 4.98 -10.15
CA TRP A 43 12.93 5.45 -9.34
C TRP A 43 12.80 6.94 -8.97
N ILE A 44 12.44 7.79 -9.93
CA ILE A 44 12.21 9.23 -9.69
C ILE A 44 11.11 9.43 -8.64
N VAL A 45 10.01 8.69 -8.74
CA VAL A 45 8.90 8.77 -7.77
C VAL A 45 9.37 8.35 -6.38
N VAL A 46 10.06 7.22 -6.25
CA VAL A 46 10.59 6.72 -4.97
C VAL A 46 11.55 7.74 -4.37
N PHE A 47 12.53 8.22 -5.17
CA PHE A 47 13.52 9.18 -4.71
C PHE A 47 12.89 10.49 -4.24
N LEU A 48 12.01 11.09 -5.04
CA LEU A 48 11.34 12.35 -4.69
C LEU A 48 10.45 12.20 -3.45
N THR A 49 9.72 11.09 -3.34
CA THR A 49 8.86 10.82 -2.18
C THR A 49 9.69 10.70 -0.90
N LEU A 50 10.83 10.00 -0.96
CA LEU A 50 11.78 9.91 0.15
C LEU A 50 12.32 11.28 0.53
N VAL A 51 12.82 12.05 -0.44
CA VAL A 51 13.37 13.38 -0.19
C VAL A 51 12.35 14.29 0.50
N VAL A 52 11.12 14.33 -0.01
CA VAL A 52 10.05 15.18 0.57
C VAL A 52 9.71 14.76 2.00
N LEU A 53 9.56 13.47 2.26
CA LEU A 53 9.17 12.99 3.59
C LEU A 53 10.32 13.08 4.61
N MET A 54 11.57 12.98 4.16
CA MET A 54 12.75 13.06 5.03
C MET A 54 13.27 14.49 5.21
N MET A 55 12.69 15.50 4.56
CA MET A 55 13.07 16.93 4.72
C MET A 55 13.19 17.41 6.17
N PRO A 56 12.37 16.95 7.14
CA PRO A 56 12.50 17.36 8.54
C PRO A 56 13.86 17.11 9.17
N PHE A 57 14.67 16.20 8.60
CA PHE A 57 16.02 15.87 9.11
C PHE A 57 17.15 16.64 8.42
N GLY A 58 16.84 17.63 7.57
CA GLY A 58 17.83 18.38 6.81
C GLY A 58 18.15 17.74 5.46
N LEU A 59 17.93 18.50 4.40
CA LEU A 59 18.04 17.98 3.03
C LEU A 59 19.42 17.38 2.72
N MET A 60 20.51 18.07 3.13
CA MET A 60 21.87 17.59 2.86
C MET A 60 22.21 16.32 3.63
N ASP A 61 21.70 16.20 4.86
CA ASP A 61 21.97 15.04 5.72
C ASP A 61 21.24 13.77 5.25
N VAL A 62 20.07 13.92 4.63
CA VAL A 62 19.26 12.78 4.16
C VAL A 62 19.51 12.42 2.70
N LEU A 63 20.15 13.28 1.91
CA LEU A 63 20.28 13.09 0.46
C LEU A 63 21.00 11.78 0.10
N LEU A 64 22.11 11.50 0.77
CA LEU A 64 22.85 10.25 0.55
C LEU A 64 21.99 9.02 0.87
N TYR A 65 21.29 9.07 2.00
CA TYR A 65 20.35 8.00 2.40
C TYR A 65 19.25 7.80 1.34
N CYS A 66 18.61 8.88 0.87
CA CYS A 66 17.56 8.82 -0.14
C CYS A 66 18.07 8.23 -1.47
N VAL A 67 19.29 8.62 -1.90
CA VAL A 67 19.93 8.06 -3.10
C VAL A 67 20.18 6.56 -2.92
N VAL A 68 20.83 6.17 -1.82
CA VAL A 68 21.18 4.76 -1.57
C VAL A 68 19.93 3.89 -1.46
N LEU A 69 18.95 4.30 -0.64
CA LEU A 69 17.70 3.55 -0.48
C LEU A 69 16.93 3.42 -1.78
N SER A 70 16.78 4.50 -2.55
CA SER A 70 16.04 4.48 -3.82
C SER A 70 16.74 3.63 -4.89
N LEU A 71 18.08 3.60 -4.93
CA LEU A 71 18.84 2.75 -5.84
C LEU A 71 18.67 1.26 -5.49
N PHE A 72 18.77 0.89 -4.20
CA PHE A 72 18.54 -0.49 -3.80
C PHE A 72 17.07 -0.91 -4.01
N HIS A 73 16.12 -0.01 -3.76
CA HIS A 73 14.71 -0.24 -4.06
C HIS A 73 14.50 -0.63 -5.52
N ILE A 74 15.04 0.16 -6.47
CA ILE A 74 14.86 -0.14 -7.90
C ILE A 74 15.60 -1.39 -8.33
N LEU A 75 16.73 -1.73 -7.71
CA LEU A 75 17.43 -3.00 -7.96
C LEU A 75 16.57 -4.21 -7.57
N LEU A 76 15.88 -4.15 -6.43
CA LEU A 76 14.93 -5.19 -6.01
C LEU A 76 13.78 -5.31 -7.01
N ASP A 77 13.23 -4.19 -7.48
CA ASP A 77 12.17 -4.16 -8.49
C ASP A 77 12.60 -4.80 -9.81
N VAL A 78 13.82 -4.49 -10.30
CA VAL A 78 14.38 -5.11 -11.51
C VAL A 78 14.54 -6.61 -11.33
N PHE A 79 15.07 -7.04 -10.18
CA PHE A 79 15.23 -8.46 -9.86
C PHE A 79 13.88 -9.19 -9.85
N LYS A 80 12.90 -8.67 -9.12
CA LYS A 80 11.53 -9.20 -9.09
C LYS A 80 10.94 -9.31 -10.49
N SER A 81 10.96 -8.22 -11.25
CA SER A 81 10.37 -8.16 -12.58
C SER A 81 11.01 -9.15 -13.55
N SER A 82 12.34 -9.38 -13.45
CA SER A 82 13.06 -10.38 -14.25
C SER A 82 12.58 -11.81 -13.97
N ILE A 83 12.19 -12.11 -12.72
CA ILE A 83 11.65 -13.41 -12.35
C ILE A 83 10.19 -13.53 -12.80
N GLU A 84 9.37 -12.50 -12.54
CA GLU A 84 7.93 -12.51 -12.83
C GLU A 84 7.63 -12.60 -14.34
N SER A 85 8.45 -12.00 -15.20
CA SER A 85 8.24 -11.94 -16.66
C SER A 85 8.20 -13.32 -17.32
N LYS A 86 8.90 -14.31 -16.74
CA LYS A 86 9.04 -15.68 -17.28
C LYS A 86 8.22 -16.73 -16.55
N ARG A 87 7.41 -16.34 -15.57
CA ARG A 87 6.77 -17.27 -14.64
C ARG A 87 5.26 -17.07 -14.55
N GLY A 88 4.57 -18.13 -14.11
CA GLY A 88 3.12 -18.16 -13.96
C GLY A 88 2.59 -17.40 -12.73
N PRO A 89 1.26 -17.33 -12.57
CA PRO A 89 0.60 -16.56 -11.50
C PRO A 89 1.04 -16.93 -10.09
N ALA A 90 1.32 -18.21 -9.80
CA ALA A 90 1.79 -18.63 -8.48
C ALA A 90 3.13 -17.97 -8.10
N THR A 91 4.09 -17.94 -9.05
CA THR A 91 5.37 -17.26 -8.82
C THR A 91 5.17 -15.75 -8.68
N ARG A 92 4.30 -15.13 -9.48
CA ARG A 92 3.98 -13.69 -9.40
C ARG A 92 3.35 -13.32 -8.07
N PHE A 93 2.49 -14.17 -7.52
CA PHE A 93 1.91 -13.97 -6.19
C PHE A 93 2.98 -14.07 -5.09
N SER A 94 3.80 -15.15 -5.10
CA SER A 94 4.87 -15.33 -4.12
C SER A 94 5.92 -14.21 -4.21
N MET A 95 6.30 -13.80 -5.42
CA MET A 95 7.25 -12.71 -5.62
C MET A 95 6.72 -11.37 -5.12
N PHE A 96 5.41 -11.12 -5.21
CA PHE A 96 4.81 -9.93 -4.61
C PHE A 96 5.01 -9.89 -3.08
N ILE A 97 4.80 -11.01 -2.39
CA ILE A 97 4.98 -11.07 -0.93
C ILE A 97 6.46 -10.91 -0.56
N ILE A 98 7.35 -11.67 -1.24
CA ILE A 98 8.79 -11.63 -1.00
C ILE A 98 9.34 -10.21 -1.24
N ASP A 99 8.92 -9.57 -2.29
CA ASP A 99 9.28 -8.20 -2.66
C ASP A 99 8.94 -7.19 -1.54
N GLN A 100 7.72 -7.25 -1.01
CA GLN A 100 7.33 -6.38 0.09
C GLN A 100 8.17 -6.61 1.35
N LEU A 101 8.46 -7.87 1.68
CA LEU A 101 9.33 -8.21 2.80
C LEU A 101 10.77 -7.70 2.58
N LEU A 102 11.32 -7.87 1.38
CA LEU A 102 12.68 -7.39 1.05
C LEU A 102 12.79 -5.87 1.12
N HIS A 103 11.79 -5.13 0.64
CA HIS A 103 11.76 -3.67 0.76
C HIS A 103 11.68 -3.21 2.22
N LEU A 104 10.83 -3.84 3.04
CA LEU A 104 10.75 -3.54 4.47
C LEU A 104 12.07 -3.88 5.19
N MET A 105 12.68 -5.04 4.89
CA MET A 105 13.99 -5.40 5.44
C MET A 105 15.07 -4.40 5.03
N LEU A 106 15.11 -3.99 3.77
CA LEU A 106 16.05 -2.97 3.29
C LEU A 106 15.94 -1.66 4.09
N ILE A 107 14.72 -1.18 4.32
CA ILE A 107 14.46 0.03 5.11
C ILE A 107 14.92 -0.17 6.56
N VAL A 108 14.54 -1.28 7.19
CA VAL A 108 14.91 -1.59 8.59
C VAL A 108 16.43 -1.69 8.77
N PHE A 109 17.18 -2.17 7.77
CA PHE A 109 18.64 -2.25 7.84
C PHE A 109 19.34 -0.92 7.56
N LEU A 110 18.82 -0.08 6.64
CA LEU A 110 19.48 1.16 6.26
C LEU A 110 19.22 2.32 7.22
N VAL A 111 18.04 2.38 7.84
CA VAL A 111 17.71 3.48 8.79
C VAL A 111 18.65 3.55 9.99
N PRO A 112 19.03 2.44 10.66
CA PRO A 112 19.94 2.49 11.81
C PRO A 112 21.37 2.92 11.49
N ILE A 113 21.81 2.69 10.24
CA ILE A 113 23.16 3.04 9.77
C ILE A 113 23.29 4.57 9.61
N SER A 114 22.15 5.25 9.43
CA SER A 114 22.07 6.69 9.24
C SER A 114 21.69 7.37 10.55
N SER A 115 22.44 8.38 10.96
CA SER A 115 22.12 9.19 12.15
C SER A 115 21.23 10.36 11.74
N PHE A 116 19.95 10.29 12.05
CA PHE A 116 18.99 11.35 11.75
C PHE A 116 18.75 12.23 12.97
N THR A 117 18.97 13.53 12.81
CA THR A 117 18.59 14.55 13.78
C THR A 117 17.63 15.54 13.12
N ILE A 118 16.59 15.95 13.84
CA ILE A 118 15.65 16.95 13.31
C ILE A 118 16.42 18.26 13.08
N ALA A 119 16.32 18.81 11.87
CA ALA A 119 16.97 20.07 11.52
C ALA A 119 16.45 21.22 12.38
N SER A 120 17.36 22.11 12.82
CA SER A 120 17.00 23.27 13.65
C SER A 120 15.99 24.19 12.96
N SER A 121 16.09 24.35 11.64
CA SER A 121 15.12 25.09 10.82
C SER A 121 13.72 24.52 10.89
N PHE A 122 13.60 23.19 10.86
CA PHE A 122 12.30 22.51 10.97
C PHE A 122 11.74 22.62 12.39
N SER A 123 12.57 22.45 13.40
CA SER A 123 12.16 22.67 14.80
C SER A 123 11.67 24.11 15.03
N ALA A 124 12.38 25.10 14.49
CA ALA A 124 11.96 26.49 14.58
C ALA A 124 10.62 26.75 13.86
N PHE A 125 10.40 26.12 12.71
CA PHE A 125 9.14 26.21 11.98
C PHE A 125 7.96 25.61 12.78
N ILE A 126 8.15 24.46 13.45
CA ILE A 126 7.12 23.86 14.31
C ILE A 126 6.79 24.80 15.49
N VAL A 127 7.81 25.36 16.15
CA VAL A 127 7.60 26.33 17.24
C VAL A 127 6.87 27.59 16.75
N TRP A 128 7.19 28.07 15.55
CA TRP A 128 6.47 29.18 14.93
C TRP A 128 4.99 28.88 14.69
N ILE A 129 4.67 27.67 14.16
CA ILE A 129 3.27 27.24 13.98
C ILE A 129 2.57 27.16 15.35
N ASP A 130 3.18 26.49 16.34
CA ASP A 130 2.60 26.34 17.67
C ASP A 130 2.27 27.71 18.30
N PHE A 131 3.17 28.66 18.15
CA PHE A 131 2.97 30.03 18.66
C PHE A 131 1.78 30.75 18.00
N HIS A 132 1.60 30.57 16.67
CA HIS A 132 0.54 31.29 15.93
C HIS A 132 -0.81 30.58 15.94
N THR A 133 -0.82 29.24 16.13
CA THR A 133 -2.05 28.44 16.04
C THR A 133 -2.54 27.90 17.38
N GLY A 134 -1.67 27.82 18.40
CA GLY A 134 -1.96 27.21 19.68
C GLY A 134 -2.13 25.67 19.62
N LEU A 135 -1.71 25.01 18.53
CA LEU A 135 -1.98 23.58 18.30
C LEU A 135 -1.14 22.61 19.14
N ASN A 136 -0.07 23.09 19.82
CA ASN A 136 0.84 22.23 20.60
C ASN A 136 1.35 20.99 19.82
N LEU A 137 1.85 21.18 18.61
CA LEU A 137 2.31 20.11 17.72
C LEU A 137 3.41 19.24 18.34
N ALA A 138 4.21 19.83 19.23
CA ALA A 138 5.28 19.12 19.94
C ALA A 138 4.78 17.97 20.83
N VAL A 139 3.50 17.97 21.23
CA VAL A 139 2.88 16.96 22.11
C VAL A 139 2.21 15.85 21.31
N LEU A 140 2.04 16.02 19.98
CA LEU A 140 1.35 15.04 19.14
C LEU A 140 2.12 13.71 19.09
N PRO A 141 1.43 12.57 19.19
CA PRO A 141 2.04 11.24 19.06
C PRO A 141 2.32 10.92 17.59
N VAL A 142 3.29 11.65 16.97
CA VAL A 142 3.58 11.59 15.54
C VAL A 142 3.88 10.16 15.07
N SER A 143 4.64 9.39 15.85
CA SER A 143 4.94 7.99 15.50
C SER A 143 3.69 7.14 15.38
N LYS A 144 2.75 7.27 16.32
CA LYS A 144 1.47 6.57 16.29
C LYS A 144 0.60 7.01 15.10
N MET A 145 0.55 8.30 14.83
CA MET A 145 -0.19 8.85 13.68
C MET A 145 0.37 8.32 12.36
N LEU A 146 1.70 8.27 12.22
CA LEU A 146 2.36 7.68 11.05
C LEU A 146 2.06 6.18 10.92
N SER A 147 2.11 5.41 12.03
CA SER A 147 1.77 3.98 12.00
C SER A 147 0.32 3.75 11.54
N VAL A 148 -0.62 4.54 12.05
CA VAL A 148 -2.03 4.48 11.62
C VAL A 148 -2.12 4.77 10.11
N LEU A 149 -1.53 5.86 9.65
CA LEU A 149 -1.55 6.23 8.23
C LEU A 149 -0.94 5.14 7.33
N ILE A 150 0.20 4.58 7.70
CA ILE A 150 0.88 3.51 6.97
C ILE A 150 -0.02 2.28 6.86
N VAL A 151 -0.61 1.83 7.96
CA VAL A 151 -1.47 0.64 7.94
C VAL A 151 -2.74 0.89 7.11
N TYR A 152 -3.36 2.07 7.22
CA TYR A 152 -4.48 2.42 6.35
C TYR A 152 -4.10 2.35 4.88
N LEU A 153 -2.98 2.96 4.49
CA LEU A 153 -2.53 2.94 3.08
C LEU A 153 -2.21 1.52 2.61
N TYR A 154 -1.56 0.70 3.44
CA TYR A 154 -1.29 -0.70 3.12
C TYR A 154 -2.58 -1.50 2.91
N VAL A 155 -3.52 -1.42 3.85
CA VAL A 155 -4.80 -2.12 3.78
C VAL A 155 -5.60 -1.68 2.55
N LEU A 156 -5.64 -0.37 2.26
CA LEU A 156 -6.45 0.16 1.16
C LEU A 156 -5.84 -0.15 -0.21
N PHE A 157 -4.57 0.12 -0.41
CA PHE A 157 -3.94 0.09 -1.73
C PHE A 157 -3.16 -1.19 -1.99
N ALA A 158 -2.26 -1.62 -1.09
CA ALA A 158 -1.55 -2.90 -1.23
C ALA A 158 -2.53 -4.08 -1.15
N GLY A 159 -3.55 -4.00 -0.28
CA GLY A 159 -4.64 -4.97 -0.22
C GLY A 159 -5.39 -5.13 -1.55
N ALA A 160 -5.57 -4.06 -2.34
CA ALA A 160 -6.19 -4.15 -3.67
C ALA A 160 -5.30 -4.93 -4.66
N VAL A 161 -3.98 -4.71 -4.61
CA VAL A 161 -3.01 -5.44 -5.44
C VAL A 161 -2.95 -6.91 -5.02
N PHE A 162 -2.93 -7.17 -3.70
CA PHE A 162 -2.94 -8.53 -3.15
C PHE A 162 -4.15 -9.33 -3.64
N ILE A 163 -5.36 -8.78 -3.52
CA ILE A 163 -6.61 -9.44 -3.95
C ILE A 163 -6.58 -9.73 -5.45
N ARG A 164 -6.10 -8.81 -6.28
CA ARG A 164 -5.96 -9.03 -7.72
C ARG A 164 -5.04 -10.21 -8.00
N LYS A 165 -3.84 -10.24 -7.41
CA LYS A 165 -2.88 -11.34 -7.58
C LYS A 165 -3.39 -12.67 -7.00
N LEU A 166 -4.20 -12.62 -5.94
CA LEU A 166 -4.88 -13.80 -5.39
C LEU A 166 -5.87 -14.39 -6.40
N PHE A 167 -6.65 -13.57 -7.06
CA PHE A 167 -7.55 -14.03 -8.12
C PHE A 167 -6.80 -14.60 -9.32
N ASP A 168 -5.71 -13.94 -9.77
CA ASP A 168 -4.85 -14.48 -10.83
C ASP A 168 -4.28 -15.85 -10.46
N LEU A 169 -3.98 -16.09 -9.17
CA LEU A 169 -3.52 -17.38 -8.66
C LEU A 169 -4.62 -18.44 -8.67
N ILE A 170 -5.82 -18.10 -8.16
CA ILE A 170 -6.94 -19.06 -8.06
C ILE A 170 -7.43 -19.48 -9.43
N TYR A 171 -7.61 -18.51 -10.34
CA TYR A 171 -8.18 -18.72 -11.66
C TYR A 171 -7.13 -18.90 -12.78
N LYS A 172 -5.89 -19.27 -12.42
CA LYS A 172 -4.74 -19.41 -13.35
C LYS A 172 -4.99 -20.29 -14.58
N ASN A 173 -5.89 -21.28 -14.47
CA ASN A 173 -6.23 -22.22 -15.54
C ASN A 173 -7.50 -21.80 -16.30
N GLN A 174 -8.04 -20.63 -16.03
CA GLN A 174 -9.29 -20.14 -16.62
C GLN A 174 -9.08 -18.69 -17.10
N PRO A 175 -8.40 -18.49 -18.26
CA PRO A 175 -8.06 -17.14 -18.73
C PRO A 175 -9.28 -16.24 -18.95
N ASP A 176 -10.43 -16.85 -19.27
CA ASP A 176 -11.67 -16.13 -19.58
C ASP A 176 -12.60 -15.98 -18.36
N TYR A 177 -12.08 -16.22 -17.12
CA TYR A 177 -12.92 -16.18 -15.93
C TYR A 177 -13.56 -14.81 -15.69
N LEU A 178 -12.84 -13.73 -16.00
CA LEU A 178 -13.38 -12.37 -15.86
C LEU A 178 -14.54 -12.13 -16.84
N GLU A 179 -14.45 -12.60 -18.08
CA GLU A 179 -15.53 -12.48 -19.06
C GLU A 179 -16.78 -13.26 -18.63
N ARG A 180 -16.60 -14.45 -18.04
CA ARG A 180 -17.71 -15.26 -17.52
C ARG A 180 -18.38 -14.62 -16.29
N ILE A 181 -17.60 -13.95 -15.45
CA ILE A 181 -18.10 -13.31 -14.22
C ILE A 181 -18.76 -11.95 -14.52
N VAL A 182 -18.15 -11.13 -15.37
CA VAL A 182 -18.59 -9.75 -15.63
C VAL A 182 -19.51 -9.67 -16.86
N GLY A 183 -19.53 -10.72 -17.70
CA GLY A 183 -20.22 -10.74 -18.99
C GLY A 183 -19.49 -9.89 -20.05
N ASN A 184 -20.00 -9.88 -21.28
CA ASN A 184 -19.43 -9.13 -22.42
C ASN A 184 -19.44 -7.60 -22.24
N SER A 185 -19.94 -7.08 -21.12
CA SER A 185 -19.94 -5.66 -20.79
C SER A 185 -18.77 -5.27 -19.87
N SER A 186 -17.60 -5.91 -20.01
CA SER A 186 -16.37 -5.54 -19.32
C SER A 186 -15.84 -4.18 -19.81
N SER A 187 -16.61 -3.12 -19.56
CA SER A 187 -16.07 -1.77 -19.69
C SER A 187 -14.99 -1.58 -18.62
N LEU A 188 -13.88 -0.93 -18.96
CA LEU A 188 -12.83 -0.51 -18.02
C LEU A 188 -13.42 0.21 -16.80
N ASP A 189 -14.59 0.82 -16.94
CA ASP A 189 -15.34 1.50 -15.88
C ASP A 189 -15.87 0.54 -14.80
N ASN A 190 -16.29 -0.67 -15.15
CA ASN A 190 -16.74 -1.67 -14.17
C ASN A 190 -15.59 -2.19 -13.30
N VAL A 191 -14.40 -2.34 -13.87
CA VAL A 191 -13.19 -2.75 -13.13
C VAL A 191 -12.73 -1.64 -12.19
N ARG A 192 -12.74 -0.38 -12.64
CA ARG A 192 -12.41 0.78 -11.81
C ARG A 192 -13.38 0.96 -10.67
N THR A 193 -14.68 0.85 -10.94
CA THR A 193 -15.73 0.92 -9.91
C THR A 193 -15.57 -0.18 -8.87
N GLY A 194 -15.29 -1.43 -9.28
CA GLY A 194 -15.03 -2.54 -8.38
C GLY A 194 -13.82 -2.30 -7.47
N LYS A 195 -12.72 -1.72 -8.01
CA LYS A 195 -11.53 -1.33 -7.23
C LYS A 195 -11.89 -0.27 -6.20
N ALA A 196 -12.63 0.77 -6.58
CA ALA A 196 -13.05 1.85 -5.68
C ALA A 196 -13.93 1.31 -4.55
N ILE A 197 -14.96 0.50 -4.86
CA ILE A 197 -15.82 -0.15 -3.86
C ILE A 197 -14.98 -0.95 -2.86
N GLY A 198 -14.01 -1.75 -3.33
CA GLY A 198 -13.14 -2.52 -2.46
C GLY A 198 -12.25 -1.65 -1.55
N ILE A 199 -11.80 -0.49 -2.00
CA ILE A 199 -11.05 0.48 -1.17
C ILE A 199 -11.96 1.06 -0.08
N PHE A 200 -13.16 1.54 -0.43
CA PHE A 200 -14.12 2.06 0.57
C PHE A 200 -14.56 1.01 1.57
N GLU A 201 -14.78 -0.22 1.13
CA GLU A 201 -15.14 -1.34 2.02
C GLU A 201 -14.04 -1.59 3.05
N ARG A 202 -12.77 -1.70 2.63
CA ARG A 202 -11.63 -1.88 3.55
C ARG A 202 -11.46 -0.69 4.49
N LEU A 203 -11.67 0.53 4.00
CA LEU A 203 -11.65 1.73 4.85
C LEU A 203 -12.69 1.62 5.96
N LEU A 204 -13.94 1.31 5.62
CA LEU A 204 -15.03 1.16 6.59
C LEU A 204 -14.75 0.01 7.57
N VAL A 205 -14.38 -1.18 7.08
CA VAL A 205 -14.12 -2.35 7.92
C VAL A 205 -12.99 -2.08 8.90
N LEU A 206 -11.86 -1.50 8.45
CA LEU A 206 -10.73 -1.16 9.32
C LEU A 206 -11.13 -0.13 10.38
N THR A 207 -11.85 0.93 9.98
CA THR A 207 -12.31 1.97 10.92
C THR A 207 -13.30 1.40 11.93
N LEU A 208 -14.27 0.57 11.52
CA LEU A 208 -15.22 -0.06 12.42
C LEU A 208 -14.55 -1.03 13.40
N TYR A 209 -13.54 -1.76 12.93
CA TYR A 209 -12.73 -2.63 13.78
C TYR A 209 -12.02 -1.82 14.88
N LEU A 210 -11.29 -0.76 14.49
CA LEU A 210 -10.52 0.08 15.43
C LEU A 210 -11.38 0.88 16.40
N THR A 211 -12.64 1.15 16.04
CA THR A 211 -13.61 1.82 16.94
C THR A 211 -14.40 0.85 17.81
N GLY A 212 -14.10 -0.46 17.77
CA GLY A 212 -14.79 -1.50 18.53
C GLY A 212 -16.18 -1.86 18.00
N ASN A 213 -16.61 -1.30 16.86
CA ASN A 213 -17.92 -1.52 16.26
C ASN A 213 -17.96 -2.75 15.34
N VAL A 214 -17.39 -3.88 15.79
CA VAL A 214 -17.22 -5.09 14.97
C VAL A 214 -18.55 -5.63 14.42
N ALA A 215 -19.64 -5.53 15.19
CA ALA A 215 -20.97 -5.94 14.73
C ALA A 215 -21.44 -5.17 13.48
N SER A 216 -21.05 -3.90 13.32
CA SER A 216 -21.40 -3.07 12.16
C SER A 216 -20.73 -3.55 10.87
N ILE A 217 -19.64 -4.31 10.94
CA ILE A 217 -18.98 -4.92 9.78
C ILE A 217 -19.95 -5.85 9.04
N THR A 218 -20.79 -6.58 9.80
CA THR A 218 -21.83 -7.45 9.22
C THR A 218 -22.83 -6.67 8.38
N ILE A 219 -23.19 -5.44 8.79
CA ILE A 219 -24.10 -4.57 8.06
C ILE A 219 -23.45 -4.13 6.72
N VAL A 220 -22.15 -3.80 6.73
CA VAL A 220 -21.41 -3.42 5.51
C VAL A 220 -21.41 -4.59 4.50
N ILE A 221 -21.12 -5.81 4.97
CA ILE A 221 -21.13 -7.03 4.14
C ILE A 221 -22.53 -7.32 3.61
N ALA A 222 -23.55 -7.22 4.46
CA ALA A 222 -24.93 -7.45 4.07
C ALA A 222 -25.42 -6.44 3.02
N ALA A 223 -25.14 -5.16 3.20
CA ALA A 223 -25.51 -4.12 2.24
C ALA A 223 -24.83 -4.34 0.87
N LYS A 224 -23.54 -4.70 0.85
CA LYS A 224 -22.82 -5.05 -0.37
C LYS A 224 -23.45 -6.27 -1.07
N SER A 225 -23.81 -7.32 -0.29
CA SER A 225 -24.43 -8.53 -0.81
C SER A 225 -25.81 -8.25 -1.40
N LEU A 226 -26.61 -7.42 -0.72
CA LEU A 226 -27.93 -7.02 -1.20
C LEU A 226 -27.83 -6.24 -2.53
N ALA A 227 -26.86 -5.34 -2.65
CA ALA A 227 -26.64 -4.58 -3.87
C ALA A 227 -26.26 -5.46 -5.09
N ARG A 228 -25.75 -6.67 -4.86
CA ARG A 228 -25.32 -7.63 -5.89
C ARG A 228 -26.21 -8.88 -5.98
N PHE A 229 -27.32 -8.91 -5.25
CA PHE A 229 -28.19 -10.09 -5.10
C PHE A 229 -28.61 -10.70 -6.44
N LYS A 230 -28.97 -9.89 -7.42
CA LYS A 230 -29.37 -10.34 -8.77
C LYS A 230 -28.27 -11.08 -9.53
N ASN A 231 -27.01 -10.90 -9.16
CA ASN A 231 -25.88 -11.51 -9.85
C ASN A 231 -25.52 -12.89 -9.28
N PHE A 232 -26.09 -13.27 -8.12
CA PHE A 232 -25.77 -14.54 -7.45
C PHE A 232 -26.38 -15.79 -8.13
N ASP A 233 -27.27 -15.60 -9.09
CA ASP A 233 -27.72 -16.70 -9.95
C ASP A 233 -26.56 -17.28 -10.81
N ASN A 234 -25.52 -16.48 -11.05
CA ASN A 234 -24.27 -16.94 -11.67
C ASN A 234 -23.33 -17.48 -10.59
N LYS A 235 -23.09 -18.80 -10.62
CA LYS A 235 -22.23 -19.49 -9.65
C LYS A 235 -20.79 -18.93 -9.64
N ASP A 236 -20.19 -18.70 -10.82
CA ASP A 236 -18.82 -18.17 -10.94
C ASP A 236 -18.73 -16.78 -10.31
N PHE A 237 -19.76 -15.95 -10.49
CA PHE A 237 -19.84 -14.63 -9.84
C PHE A 237 -19.95 -14.76 -8.32
N ALA A 238 -20.81 -15.67 -7.82
CA ALA A 238 -21.02 -15.85 -6.38
C ALA A 238 -19.71 -16.29 -5.68
N GLU A 239 -18.97 -17.24 -6.26
CA GLU A 239 -17.68 -17.70 -5.74
C GLU A 239 -16.63 -16.56 -5.75
N TYR A 240 -16.49 -15.86 -6.88
CA TYR A 240 -15.60 -14.69 -7.00
C TYR A 240 -15.91 -13.61 -5.95
N TYR A 241 -17.20 -13.28 -5.82
CA TYR A 241 -17.67 -12.29 -4.85
C TYR A 241 -17.35 -12.68 -3.41
N LEU A 242 -17.61 -13.94 -3.04
CA LEU A 242 -17.36 -14.46 -1.70
C LEU A 242 -15.88 -14.44 -1.35
N ILE A 243 -15.03 -14.97 -2.22
CA ILE A 243 -13.57 -14.98 -2.01
C ILE A 243 -13.03 -13.55 -1.86
N GLY A 244 -13.44 -12.64 -2.75
CA GLY A 244 -12.99 -11.26 -2.72
C GLY A 244 -13.44 -10.52 -1.46
N THR A 245 -14.67 -10.76 -0.99
CA THR A 245 -15.20 -10.12 0.20
C THR A 245 -14.51 -10.63 1.46
N LEU A 246 -14.36 -11.96 1.60
CA LEU A 246 -13.67 -12.56 2.75
C LEU A 246 -12.21 -12.12 2.81
N ALA A 247 -11.49 -12.14 1.69
CA ALA A 247 -10.10 -11.67 1.62
C ALA A 247 -9.99 -10.18 1.99
N SER A 248 -10.91 -9.34 1.51
CA SER A 248 -10.95 -7.90 1.80
C SER A 248 -11.16 -7.62 3.29
N VAL A 249 -12.14 -8.28 3.90
CA VAL A 249 -12.44 -8.14 5.34
C VAL A 249 -11.26 -8.65 6.19
N MET A 250 -10.71 -9.80 5.84
CA MET A 250 -9.55 -10.38 6.55
C MET A 250 -8.34 -9.45 6.53
N ILE A 251 -8.00 -8.85 5.39
CA ILE A 251 -6.90 -7.88 5.27
C ILE A 251 -7.15 -6.68 6.19
N ALA A 252 -8.37 -6.16 6.23
CA ALA A 252 -8.72 -5.02 7.07
C ALA A 252 -8.63 -5.35 8.57
N ILE A 253 -9.12 -6.51 8.99
CA ILE A 253 -9.03 -6.98 10.38
C ILE A 253 -7.57 -7.20 10.80
N ILE A 254 -6.76 -7.87 9.97
CA ILE A 254 -5.34 -8.07 10.25
C ILE A 254 -4.62 -6.72 10.40
N GLY A 255 -4.91 -5.75 9.51
CA GLY A 255 -4.38 -4.39 9.64
C GLY A 255 -4.76 -3.73 10.96
N GLY A 256 -6.02 -3.91 11.40
CA GLY A 256 -6.49 -3.40 12.70
C GLY A 256 -5.76 -4.06 13.87
N MET A 257 -5.60 -5.38 13.87
CA MET A 257 -4.85 -6.12 14.90
C MET A 257 -3.38 -5.67 14.99
N ILE A 258 -2.74 -5.37 13.86
CA ILE A 258 -1.38 -4.82 13.84
C ILE A 258 -1.34 -3.46 14.55
N LEU A 259 -2.32 -2.60 14.33
CA LEU A 259 -2.39 -1.28 14.98
C LEU A 259 -2.65 -1.34 16.49
N GLU A 260 -3.33 -2.39 16.97
CA GLU A 260 -3.55 -2.60 18.41
C GLU A 260 -2.25 -2.99 19.15
N VAL A 261 -1.29 -3.58 18.43
CA VAL A 261 0.01 -4.01 18.99
C VAL A 261 1.07 -2.89 18.90
N LEU A 262 0.95 -1.94 17.96
CA LEU A 262 1.85 -0.80 17.75
C LEU A 262 1.51 0.38 18.68
#